data_f63ff0a5d4c8e66640c7bd46d1a29ecc
#
_entry.id   f63ff0a5d4c8e66640c7bd46d1a29ecc
#
_cell.length_a   1.000
_cell.length_b   1.000
_cell.length_c   1.000
_cell.angle_alpha   90.00
_cell.angle_beta   90.00
_cell.angle_gamma   90.00
#
_symmetry.space_group_name_H-M   'P 1'
#
loop_
_entity.id
_entity.type
_entity.pdbx_description
1 polymer ?
#
loop_
_entity_poly.entity_id
_entity_poly.type
_entity_poly.pdbx_seq_one_letter_code
_entity_poly.pdbx_strand_id
1 'polypeptide(L)'
;MGPVKMLDDEDLRYLVALADTAGEAIMAEYEKRDELQHAVKADRSPLTAADLASNEILVRGLQTRWSHIPILSEESVNTFTNGEQPQLYWALDPLDGTKEFIKGNGEFTVNIALVMNGEPQIGVVGAPALGLMYIGALGDVCEFDTQAKKRDADGWKSIRVSGFSVDLLGDQPLRVAMSRSHPSEELGKWLKQFKMVDSRDIGSSLKFCLVAEGAADVYPRLGPTCIWDTAAGHALVKAAGGFVCQWNDLPLTYAEPSIILNPFFIAWGHA
;
A
#
# COMPACT_ATOMS: atom_id res chain seq x y z
N MET A 1 5.21 -27.90 7.88
CA MET A 1 5.83 -26.57 8.04
C MET A 1 6.14 -26.37 9.51
N GLY A 2 7.37 -25.94 9.87
CA GLY A 2 7.67 -25.51 11.22
C GLY A 2 6.86 -24.25 11.56
N PRO A 3 6.69 -23.92 12.86
CA PRO A 3 6.02 -22.68 13.24
C PRO A 3 6.74 -21.49 12.57
N VAL A 4 5.97 -20.62 11.91
CA VAL A 4 6.50 -19.35 11.41
C VAL A 4 7.02 -18.61 12.64
N LYS A 5 8.29 -18.19 12.62
CA LYS A 5 8.83 -17.35 13.70
C LYS A 5 7.98 -16.08 13.71
N MET A 6 7.35 -15.78 14.83
CA MET A 6 6.64 -14.51 15.00
C MET A 6 7.64 -13.36 14.86
N LEU A 7 7.23 -12.31 14.18
CA LEU A 7 8.02 -11.09 14.05
C LEU A 7 7.92 -10.29 15.35
N ASP A 8 9.04 -9.69 15.72
CA ASP A 8 9.13 -8.84 16.91
C ASP A 8 9.19 -7.33 16.57
N ASP A 9 9.24 -6.50 17.58
CA ASP A 9 9.34 -5.05 17.40
C ASP A 9 10.63 -4.62 16.67
N GLU A 10 11.71 -5.39 16.74
CA GLU A 10 12.94 -5.11 15.99
C GLU A 10 12.72 -5.38 14.50
N ASP A 11 12.00 -6.45 14.16
CA ASP A 11 11.62 -6.77 12.79
C ASP A 11 10.76 -5.67 12.17
N LEU A 12 9.79 -5.11 12.91
CA LEU A 12 8.99 -3.99 12.42
C LEU A 12 9.81 -2.71 12.24
N ARG A 13 10.72 -2.40 13.18
CA ARG A 13 11.64 -1.26 13.02
C ARG A 13 12.54 -1.44 11.80
N TYR A 14 13.00 -2.66 11.55
CA TYR A 14 13.80 -2.99 10.38
C TYR A 14 13.04 -2.75 9.07
N LEU A 15 11.77 -3.19 8.97
CA LEU A 15 10.94 -2.97 7.79
C LEU A 15 10.71 -1.48 7.52
N VAL A 16 10.47 -0.70 8.57
CA VAL A 16 10.35 0.76 8.46
C VAL A 16 11.65 1.40 7.97
N ALA A 17 12.80 1.03 8.58
CA ALA A 17 14.09 1.55 8.15
C ALA A 17 14.44 1.17 6.71
N LEU A 18 14.03 -0.03 6.28
CA LEU A 18 14.21 -0.49 4.91
C LEU A 18 13.39 0.35 3.92
N ALA A 19 12.12 0.65 4.26
CA ALA A 19 11.26 1.54 3.47
C ALA A 19 11.79 2.99 3.44
N ASP A 20 12.36 3.48 4.56
CA ASP A 20 13.02 4.80 4.60
C ASP A 20 14.21 4.84 3.65
N THR A 21 15.10 3.84 3.69
CA THR A 21 16.29 3.76 2.82
C THR A 21 15.89 3.69 1.34
N ALA A 22 14.85 2.91 1.00
CA ALA A 22 14.30 2.86 -0.35
C ALA A 22 13.71 4.22 -0.77
N GLY A 23 12.99 4.88 0.13
CA GLY A 23 12.46 6.22 -0.07
C GLY A 23 13.52 7.28 -0.32
N GLU A 24 14.65 7.22 0.41
CA GLU A 24 15.80 8.12 0.19
C GLU A 24 16.39 7.94 -1.21
N ALA A 25 16.53 6.70 -1.68
CA ALA A 25 17.00 6.41 -3.04
C ALA A 25 16.04 6.94 -4.11
N ILE A 26 14.72 6.82 -3.89
CA ILE A 26 13.72 7.41 -4.78
C ILE A 26 13.85 8.93 -4.80
N MET A 27 13.97 9.58 -3.64
CA MET A 27 14.07 11.04 -3.55
C MET A 27 15.32 11.58 -4.23
N ALA A 28 16.45 10.87 -4.18
CA ALA A 28 17.65 11.25 -4.90
C ALA A 28 17.47 11.33 -6.43
N GLU A 29 16.61 10.50 -7.00
CA GLU A 29 16.25 10.56 -8.42
C GLU A 29 15.10 11.55 -8.69
N TYR A 30 14.18 11.69 -7.73
CA TYR A 30 13.06 12.63 -7.84
C TYR A 30 13.53 14.09 -7.91
N GLU A 31 14.58 14.45 -7.18
CA GLU A 31 15.18 15.79 -7.22
C GLU A 31 15.84 16.10 -8.57
N LYS A 32 16.34 15.09 -9.27
CA LYS A 32 16.98 15.26 -10.59
C LYS A 32 15.99 15.39 -11.75
N ARG A 33 14.71 15.07 -11.54
CA ARG A 33 13.69 15.04 -12.62
C ARG A 33 13.59 16.38 -13.38
N ASP A 34 13.69 17.51 -12.65
CA ASP A 34 13.55 18.87 -13.24
C ASP A 34 14.77 19.22 -14.11
N GLU A 35 15.96 18.71 -13.76
CA GLU A 35 17.18 18.86 -14.56
C GLU A 35 17.09 18.08 -15.87
N LEU A 36 16.41 16.93 -15.86
CA LEU A 36 16.31 16.01 -16.99
C LEU A 36 15.16 16.33 -17.95
N GLN A 37 14.17 17.13 -17.57
CA GLN A 37 13.18 17.66 -18.51
C GLN A 37 13.80 18.53 -19.60
N HIS A 38 15.01 19.04 -19.39
CA HIS A 38 15.78 19.84 -20.34
C HIS A 38 16.86 19.04 -21.10
N ALA A 39 17.15 17.81 -20.70
CA ALA A 39 18.15 16.95 -21.33
C ALA A 39 17.49 15.82 -22.14
N VAL A 40 17.33 16.03 -23.43
CA VAL A 40 16.85 15.01 -24.38
C VAL A 40 17.89 13.89 -24.51
N LYS A 41 17.50 12.66 -24.15
CA LYS A 41 18.20 11.36 -24.35
C LYS A 41 19.24 10.97 -23.28
N ALA A 42 18.75 10.33 -22.22
CA ALA A 42 19.52 9.30 -21.52
C ALA A 42 18.73 7.98 -21.59
N ASP A 43 19.42 6.85 -21.78
CA ASP A 43 18.85 5.49 -21.92
C ASP A 43 18.10 4.97 -20.67
N ARG A 44 18.11 5.72 -19.57
CA ARG A 44 17.34 5.44 -18.35
C ARG A 44 16.64 6.70 -17.89
N SER A 45 15.31 6.68 -17.83
CA SER A 45 14.54 7.75 -17.20
C SER A 45 14.81 7.79 -15.68
N PRO A 46 14.71 8.95 -15.01
CA PRO A 46 14.78 9.04 -13.53
C PRO A 46 13.80 8.12 -12.84
N LEU A 47 12.62 7.91 -13.40
CA LEU A 47 11.62 6.97 -12.93
C LEU A 47 12.19 5.56 -12.87
N THR A 48 12.72 5.03 -13.99
CA THR A 48 13.31 3.68 -14.02
C THR A 48 14.49 3.54 -13.06
N ALA A 49 15.31 4.59 -12.89
CA ALA A 49 16.42 4.57 -11.96
C ALA A 49 15.95 4.54 -10.50
N ALA A 50 14.93 5.33 -10.16
CA ALA A 50 14.33 5.36 -8.82
C ALA A 50 13.72 4.01 -8.45
N ASP A 51 12.95 3.43 -9.37
CA ASP A 51 12.27 2.16 -9.19
C ASP A 51 13.25 1.00 -8.97
N LEU A 52 14.25 0.85 -9.86
CA LEU A 52 15.27 -0.18 -9.74
C LEU A 52 16.13 -0.02 -8.47
N ALA A 53 16.50 1.21 -8.08
CA ALA A 53 17.28 1.45 -6.88
C ALA A 53 16.49 1.08 -5.61
N SER A 54 15.22 1.46 -5.55
CA SER A 54 14.30 1.09 -4.48
C SER A 54 14.14 -0.43 -4.41
N ASN A 55 13.87 -1.08 -5.55
CA ASN A 55 13.71 -2.54 -5.63
C ASN A 55 14.95 -3.29 -5.14
N GLU A 56 16.16 -2.89 -5.56
CA GLU A 56 17.40 -3.53 -5.11
C GLU A 56 17.55 -3.45 -3.58
N ILE A 57 17.28 -2.29 -2.98
CA ILE A 57 17.35 -2.08 -1.54
C ILE A 57 16.36 -3.00 -0.82
N LEU A 58 15.09 -3.01 -1.24
CA LEU A 58 14.03 -3.79 -0.62
C LEU A 58 14.30 -5.29 -0.72
N VAL A 59 14.58 -5.80 -1.92
CA VAL A 59 14.83 -7.22 -2.16
C VAL A 59 16.05 -7.69 -1.36
N ARG A 60 17.17 -6.96 -1.42
CA ARG A 60 18.39 -7.31 -0.71
C ARG A 60 18.19 -7.29 0.81
N GLY A 61 17.49 -6.28 1.33
CA GLY A 61 17.20 -6.17 2.76
C GLY A 61 16.37 -7.34 3.26
N LEU A 62 15.28 -7.67 2.56
CA LEU A 62 14.40 -8.78 2.94
C LEU A 62 15.10 -10.14 2.79
N GLN A 63 15.86 -10.37 1.72
CA GLN A 63 16.63 -11.61 1.53
C GLN A 63 17.72 -11.79 2.60
N THR A 64 18.33 -10.71 3.08
CA THR A 64 19.34 -10.78 4.13
C THR A 64 18.74 -11.24 5.46
N ARG A 65 17.55 -10.75 5.82
CA ARG A 65 16.91 -11.05 7.12
C ARG A 65 15.99 -12.27 7.07
N TRP A 66 15.30 -12.50 5.96
CA TRP A 66 14.31 -13.58 5.77
C TRP A 66 14.50 -14.30 4.43
N SER A 67 15.70 -14.85 4.22
CA SER A 67 16.08 -15.52 2.96
C SER A 67 15.17 -16.69 2.55
N HIS A 68 14.41 -17.23 3.50
CA HIS A 68 13.48 -18.36 3.27
C HIS A 68 12.07 -17.92 2.85
N ILE A 69 11.76 -16.61 2.90
CA ILE A 69 10.46 -16.09 2.50
C ILE A 69 10.59 -15.57 1.06
N PRO A 70 9.85 -16.13 0.10
CA PRO A 70 9.88 -15.68 -1.29
C PRO A 70 9.33 -14.26 -1.44
N ILE A 71 9.78 -13.56 -2.49
CA ILE A 71 9.43 -12.16 -2.77
C ILE A 71 8.70 -12.09 -4.11
N LEU A 72 7.53 -11.43 -4.12
CA LEU A 72 6.81 -10.96 -5.29
C LEU A 72 7.02 -9.45 -5.37
N SER A 73 7.74 -8.97 -6.38
CA SER A 73 7.93 -7.55 -6.63
C SER A 73 7.42 -7.17 -8.02
N GLU A 74 6.92 -5.94 -8.19
CA GLU A 74 6.56 -5.40 -9.50
C GLU A 74 7.69 -5.55 -10.51
N GLU A 75 8.94 -5.31 -10.08
CA GLU A 75 10.14 -5.40 -10.92
C GLU A 75 10.63 -6.83 -11.18
N SER A 76 10.00 -7.85 -10.56
CA SER A 76 10.37 -9.26 -10.72
C SER A 76 9.16 -10.18 -10.77
N VAL A 77 8.20 -9.88 -11.62
CA VAL A 77 6.88 -10.54 -11.76
C VAL A 77 6.96 -12.05 -12.04
N ASN A 78 8.11 -12.55 -12.51
CA ASN A 78 8.29 -13.94 -12.89
C ASN A 78 8.57 -14.91 -11.71
N THR A 79 8.52 -14.45 -10.47
CA THR A 79 8.93 -15.24 -9.30
C THR A 79 8.06 -16.49 -9.11
N PHE A 80 6.76 -16.45 -9.48
CA PHE A 80 5.80 -17.56 -9.27
C PHE A 80 5.21 -18.13 -10.57
N THR A 81 5.89 -17.97 -11.71
CA THR A 81 5.38 -18.41 -13.03
C THR A 81 5.26 -19.93 -13.18
N ASN A 82 5.86 -20.72 -12.31
CA ASN A 82 5.82 -22.20 -12.34
C ASN A 82 4.58 -22.77 -11.63
N GLY A 83 3.56 -21.96 -11.31
CA GLY A 83 2.37 -22.38 -10.58
C GLY A 83 2.61 -22.60 -9.09
N GLU A 84 3.73 -22.13 -8.55
CA GLU A 84 3.98 -22.11 -7.11
C GLU A 84 3.03 -21.14 -6.42
N GLN A 85 2.38 -21.63 -5.35
CA GLN A 85 1.45 -20.85 -4.52
C GLN A 85 2.00 -20.81 -3.08
N PRO A 86 3.00 -19.96 -2.79
CA PRO A 86 3.55 -19.88 -1.45
C PRO A 86 2.49 -19.37 -0.47
N GLN A 87 2.37 -20.05 0.67
CA GLN A 87 1.47 -19.61 1.74
C GLN A 87 2.02 -18.40 2.52
N LEU A 88 3.32 -18.11 2.39
CA LEU A 88 3.99 -17.00 3.02
C LEU A 88 4.92 -16.34 2.01
N TYR A 89 4.76 -15.04 1.77
CA TYR A 89 5.61 -14.30 0.85
C TYR A 89 5.57 -12.78 1.13
N TRP A 90 6.62 -12.08 0.70
CA TRP A 90 6.65 -10.62 0.65
C TRP A 90 6.06 -10.14 -0.68
N ALA A 91 5.19 -9.13 -0.63
CA ALA A 91 4.72 -8.38 -1.80
C ALA A 91 5.28 -6.96 -1.74
N LEU A 92 5.96 -6.53 -2.81
CA LEU A 92 6.67 -5.27 -2.88
C LEU A 92 6.20 -4.44 -4.08
N ASP A 93 5.92 -3.18 -3.84
CA ASP A 93 5.90 -2.14 -4.86
C ASP A 93 7.00 -1.13 -4.52
N PRO A 94 8.11 -1.15 -5.27
CA PRO A 94 9.23 -0.25 -4.99
C PRO A 94 8.91 1.22 -5.22
N LEU A 95 7.98 1.54 -6.13
CA LEU A 95 7.55 2.91 -6.44
C LEU A 95 6.13 2.93 -7.02
N ASP A 96 5.11 2.80 -6.15
CA ASP A 96 3.72 3.02 -6.55
C ASP A 96 3.45 4.50 -6.81
N GLY A 97 2.79 4.80 -7.91
CA GLY A 97 2.46 6.16 -8.31
C GLY A 97 3.47 6.77 -9.28
N THR A 98 3.88 6.02 -10.29
CA THR A 98 4.80 6.48 -11.34
C THR A 98 4.32 7.76 -12.06
N LYS A 99 3.00 7.90 -12.25
CA LYS A 99 2.41 9.11 -12.84
C LYS A 99 2.57 10.32 -11.92
N GLU A 100 2.42 10.12 -10.63
CA GLU A 100 2.57 11.12 -9.57
C GLU A 100 4.04 11.54 -9.42
N PHE A 101 4.96 10.58 -9.51
CA PHE A 101 6.40 10.84 -9.56
C PHE A 101 6.75 11.75 -10.75
N ILE A 102 6.30 11.41 -11.96
CA ILE A 102 6.56 12.20 -13.18
C ILE A 102 5.94 13.60 -13.08
N LYS A 103 4.71 13.72 -12.55
CA LYS A 103 4.02 15.01 -12.36
C LYS A 103 4.65 15.90 -11.29
N GLY A 104 5.46 15.34 -10.41
CA GLY A 104 6.12 16.09 -9.36
C GLY A 104 5.21 16.51 -8.20
N ASN A 105 4.10 15.79 -7.97
CA ASN A 105 3.16 16.15 -6.89
C ASN A 105 3.46 15.45 -5.55
N GLY A 106 4.45 14.54 -5.51
CA GLY A 106 4.89 13.86 -4.28
C GLY A 106 3.98 12.73 -3.79
N GLU A 107 2.90 12.41 -4.49
CA GLU A 107 1.90 11.40 -4.06
C GLU A 107 2.28 9.98 -4.54
N PHE A 108 3.51 9.56 -4.32
CA PHE A 108 4.01 8.23 -4.61
C PHE A 108 4.48 7.53 -3.33
N THR A 109 4.47 6.19 -3.32
CA THR A 109 4.78 5.42 -2.12
C THR A 109 5.71 4.24 -2.39
N VAL A 110 6.40 3.79 -1.34
CA VAL A 110 7.07 2.49 -1.22
C VAL A 110 6.16 1.58 -0.44
N ASN A 111 5.86 0.40 -0.96
CA ASN A 111 4.96 -0.55 -0.31
C ASN A 111 5.68 -1.87 -0.01
N ILE A 112 5.60 -2.32 1.25
CA ILE A 112 6.10 -3.63 1.70
C ILE A 112 4.95 -4.34 2.42
N ALA A 113 4.60 -5.56 1.99
CA ALA A 113 3.61 -6.38 2.68
C ALA A 113 4.12 -7.78 2.95
N LEU A 114 3.78 -8.35 4.11
CA LEU A 114 3.87 -9.78 4.38
C LEU A 114 2.49 -10.38 4.23
N VAL A 115 2.38 -11.36 3.33
CA VAL A 115 1.14 -12.12 3.10
C VAL A 115 1.32 -13.53 3.63
N MET A 116 0.34 -14.01 4.42
CA MET A 116 0.30 -15.38 4.95
C MET A 116 -1.07 -15.99 4.70
N ASN A 117 -1.11 -17.17 4.06
CA ASN A 117 -2.35 -17.87 3.71
C ASN A 117 -3.36 -16.99 2.93
N GLY A 118 -2.85 -16.14 2.06
CA GLY A 118 -3.67 -15.22 1.26
C GLY A 118 -4.12 -13.96 2.00
N GLU A 119 -3.81 -13.81 3.28
CA GLU A 119 -4.18 -12.66 4.09
C GLU A 119 -2.96 -11.76 4.34
N PRO A 120 -3.05 -10.44 4.13
CA PRO A 120 -1.96 -9.53 4.42
C PRO A 120 -1.87 -9.31 5.94
N GLN A 121 -0.69 -9.55 6.50
CA GLN A 121 -0.43 -9.55 7.94
C GLN A 121 0.34 -8.32 8.41
N ILE A 122 1.27 -7.85 7.58
CA ILE A 122 2.06 -6.65 7.82
C ILE A 122 2.00 -5.79 6.57
N GLY A 123 1.87 -4.48 6.76
CA GLY A 123 1.96 -3.50 5.69
C GLY A 123 2.77 -2.29 6.13
N VAL A 124 3.78 -1.94 5.35
CA VAL A 124 4.52 -0.68 5.47
C VAL A 124 4.26 0.13 4.20
N VAL A 125 3.84 1.39 4.38
CA VAL A 125 3.62 2.34 3.30
C VAL A 125 4.40 3.61 3.62
N GLY A 126 5.48 3.84 2.88
CA GLY A 126 6.30 5.05 2.98
C GLY A 126 5.95 6.04 1.87
N ALA A 127 5.69 7.29 2.18
CA ALA A 127 5.51 8.39 1.22
C ALA A 127 6.65 9.40 1.39
N PRO A 128 7.82 9.16 0.77
CA PRO A 128 9.05 9.87 1.09
C PRO A 128 8.98 11.36 0.80
N ALA A 129 8.34 11.77 -0.29
CA ALA A 129 8.20 13.18 -0.64
C ALA A 129 7.27 13.96 0.31
N LEU A 130 6.41 13.26 1.06
CA LEU A 130 5.50 13.84 2.04
C LEU A 130 6.03 13.70 3.48
N GLY A 131 7.15 13.01 3.69
CA GLY A 131 7.70 12.74 5.01
C GLY A 131 6.80 11.85 5.88
N LEU A 132 5.99 10.99 5.24
CA LEU A 132 5.03 10.13 5.91
C LEU A 132 5.47 8.67 5.87
N MET A 133 5.24 7.95 6.98
CA MET A 133 5.41 6.51 7.08
C MET A 133 4.24 5.90 7.83
N TYR A 134 3.70 4.81 7.30
CA TYR A 134 2.62 4.05 7.93
C TYR A 134 3.06 2.61 8.13
N ILE A 135 2.64 2.01 9.24
CA ILE A 135 2.82 0.58 9.50
C ILE A 135 1.56 0.01 10.12
N GLY A 136 1.12 -1.11 9.58
CA GLY A 136 0.07 -1.95 10.14
C GLY A 136 0.60 -3.36 10.37
N ALA A 137 0.37 -3.93 11.56
CA ALA A 137 0.76 -5.29 11.89
C ALA A 137 -0.36 -5.98 12.66
N LEU A 138 -0.70 -7.21 12.26
CA LEU A 138 -1.73 -8.04 12.88
C LEU A 138 -1.09 -9.01 13.87
N GLY A 139 -1.79 -9.29 14.97
CA GLY A 139 -1.30 -10.16 16.06
C GLY A 139 -1.08 -11.62 15.65
N ASP A 140 -1.60 -12.06 14.49
CA ASP A 140 -1.45 -13.44 14.01
C ASP A 140 0.00 -13.83 13.65
N VAL A 141 0.85 -12.84 13.32
CA VAL A 141 2.27 -13.04 12.93
C VAL A 141 3.24 -12.25 13.79
N CYS A 142 2.74 -11.46 14.74
CA CYS A 142 3.54 -10.61 15.61
C CYS A 142 3.45 -11.07 17.07
N GLU A 143 4.52 -10.89 17.84
CA GLU A 143 4.56 -11.19 19.28
C GLU A 143 3.76 -10.18 20.13
N PHE A 144 3.06 -9.26 19.51
CA PHE A 144 2.31 -8.17 20.13
C PHE A 144 0.91 -8.04 19.51
N ASP A 145 0.04 -7.29 20.17
CA ASP A 145 -1.32 -7.01 19.68
C ASP A 145 -1.33 -6.26 18.36
N THR A 146 -2.41 -6.45 17.60
CA THR A 146 -2.66 -5.70 16.36
C THR A 146 -2.49 -4.20 16.56
N GLN A 147 -1.70 -3.57 15.70
CA GLN A 147 -1.41 -2.14 15.76
C GLN A 147 -1.31 -1.48 14.39
N ALA A 148 -1.81 -0.25 14.29
CA ALA A 148 -1.58 0.64 13.17
C ALA A 148 -0.99 1.96 13.65
N LYS A 149 0.07 2.42 13.01
CA LYS A 149 0.79 3.65 13.37
C LYS A 149 1.13 4.46 12.13
N LYS A 150 1.16 5.78 12.32
CA LYS A 150 1.66 6.77 11.35
C LYS A 150 2.83 7.54 11.96
N ARG A 151 3.85 7.80 11.17
CA ARG A 151 4.93 8.75 11.49
C ARG A 151 4.83 9.94 10.53
N ASP A 152 4.85 11.12 11.09
CA ASP A 152 4.96 12.41 10.42
C ASP A 152 6.05 13.26 11.10
N ALA A 153 6.09 14.58 10.83
CA ALA A 153 7.05 15.51 11.43
C ALA A 153 7.01 15.55 12.96
N ASP A 154 5.85 15.21 13.57
CA ASP A 154 5.66 15.21 15.02
C ASP A 154 6.01 13.85 15.66
N GLY A 155 6.40 12.84 14.86
CA GLY A 155 6.77 11.50 15.31
C GLY A 155 5.67 10.45 15.12
N TRP A 156 5.80 9.33 15.84
CA TRP A 156 4.88 8.20 15.74
C TRP A 156 3.59 8.40 16.52
N LYS A 157 2.44 8.11 15.86
CA LYS A 157 1.10 8.17 16.46
C LYS A 157 0.35 6.89 16.12
N SER A 158 -0.41 6.34 17.07
CA SER A 158 -1.39 5.28 16.78
C SER A 158 -2.52 5.87 15.95
N ILE A 159 -2.96 5.11 14.96
CA ILE A 159 -4.08 5.49 14.09
C ILE A 159 -5.17 4.42 14.14
N ARG A 160 -6.37 4.82 13.80
CA ARG A 160 -7.53 3.93 13.63
C ARG A 160 -8.47 4.50 12.59
N VAL A 161 -9.25 3.64 12.01
CA VAL A 161 -10.33 4.02 11.09
C VAL A 161 -11.36 4.93 11.75
N SER A 162 -12.17 5.61 10.94
CA SER A 162 -13.18 6.56 11.42
C SER A 162 -14.29 5.94 12.27
N GLY A 163 -14.54 4.63 12.08
CA GLY A 163 -15.63 3.93 12.75
C GLY A 163 -17.02 4.41 12.29
N PHE A 164 -17.12 4.97 11.07
CA PHE A 164 -18.40 5.43 10.55
C PHE A 164 -19.37 4.24 10.35
N SER A 165 -20.67 4.54 10.28
CA SER A 165 -21.67 3.57 9.85
C SER A 165 -22.52 4.22 8.76
N VAL A 166 -22.79 3.49 7.69
CA VAL A 166 -23.64 3.96 6.59
C VAL A 166 -25.03 4.34 7.11
N ASP A 167 -25.57 3.56 8.05
CA ASP A 167 -26.86 3.82 8.67
C ASP A 167 -26.88 5.07 9.57
N LEU A 168 -25.71 5.48 10.06
CA LEU A 168 -25.54 6.62 10.97
C LEU A 168 -25.02 7.88 10.26
N LEU A 169 -24.77 7.85 8.94
CA LEU A 169 -24.30 9.03 8.20
C LEU A 169 -25.25 10.22 8.33
N GLY A 170 -26.59 9.96 8.37
CA GLY A 170 -27.58 11.02 8.50
C GLY A 170 -27.38 12.14 7.45
N ASP A 171 -27.05 13.34 7.94
CA ASP A 171 -26.71 14.50 7.13
C ASP A 171 -25.20 14.74 7.00
N GLN A 172 -24.34 13.82 7.47
CA GLN A 172 -22.89 13.93 7.28
C GLN A 172 -22.48 13.41 5.89
N PRO A 173 -21.49 14.03 5.23
CA PRO A 173 -20.97 13.53 3.96
C PRO A 173 -20.16 12.25 4.16
N LEU A 174 -20.31 11.28 3.25
CA LEU A 174 -19.39 10.16 3.13
C LEU A 174 -18.05 10.69 2.60
N ARG A 175 -16.96 10.52 3.36
CA ARG A 175 -15.60 10.94 2.97
C ARG A 175 -14.96 9.83 2.14
N VAL A 176 -14.72 10.11 0.87
CA VAL A 176 -14.26 9.13 -0.11
C VAL A 176 -12.85 9.44 -0.59
N ALA A 177 -11.90 8.52 -0.38
CA ALA A 177 -10.61 8.59 -1.05
C ALA A 177 -10.77 8.10 -2.50
N MET A 178 -10.41 8.93 -3.46
CA MET A 178 -10.60 8.63 -4.88
C MET A 178 -9.27 8.60 -5.64
N SER A 179 -9.26 7.83 -6.73
CA SER A 179 -8.14 7.84 -7.67
C SER A 179 -8.26 9.04 -8.60
N ARG A 180 -7.28 9.91 -8.59
CA ARG A 180 -7.20 11.09 -9.47
C ARG A 180 -7.18 10.72 -10.96
N SER A 181 -6.61 9.59 -11.30
CA SER A 181 -6.28 9.22 -12.67
C SER A 181 -7.24 8.21 -13.31
N HIS A 182 -8.24 7.70 -12.57
CA HIS A 182 -9.10 6.60 -13.04
C HIS A 182 -10.57 6.84 -12.66
N PRO A 183 -11.25 7.82 -13.28
CA PRO A 183 -12.70 7.97 -13.11
C PRO A 183 -13.42 6.76 -13.72
N SER A 184 -14.46 6.27 -13.05
CA SER A 184 -15.31 5.17 -13.51
C SER A 184 -16.76 5.59 -13.47
N GLU A 185 -17.52 5.27 -14.53
CA GLU A 185 -18.97 5.53 -14.58
C GLU A 185 -19.71 4.73 -13.50
N GLU A 186 -19.26 3.50 -13.24
CA GLU A 186 -19.84 2.65 -12.19
C GLU A 186 -19.63 3.25 -10.81
N LEU A 187 -18.42 3.78 -10.53
CA LEU A 187 -18.16 4.50 -9.31
C LEU A 187 -19.08 5.71 -9.16
N GLY A 188 -19.28 6.48 -10.23
CA GLY A 188 -20.21 7.60 -10.23
C GLY A 188 -21.66 7.19 -9.94
N LYS A 189 -22.10 6.03 -10.44
CA LYS A 189 -23.42 5.47 -10.12
C LYS A 189 -23.53 5.03 -8.67
N TRP A 190 -22.47 4.39 -8.14
CA TRP A 190 -22.43 3.96 -6.76
C TRP A 190 -22.44 5.14 -5.77
N LEU A 191 -21.69 6.20 -6.05
CA LEU A 191 -21.65 7.40 -5.20
C LEU A 191 -23.01 8.12 -5.12
N LYS A 192 -23.86 8.04 -6.16
CA LYS A 192 -25.21 8.63 -6.16
C LYS A 192 -26.18 8.00 -5.14
N GLN A 193 -25.84 6.86 -4.57
CA GLN A 193 -26.63 6.23 -3.49
C GLN A 193 -26.48 6.98 -2.15
N PHE A 194 -25.46 7.81 -2.00
CA PHE A 194 -25.21 8.59 -0.78
C PHE A 194 -25.74 10.01 -0.96
N LYS A 195 -26.39 10.52 0.10
CA LYS A 195 -27.02 11.85 0.09
C LYS A 195 -25.98 12.97 -0.12
N MET A 196 -24.81 12.82 0.52
CA MET A 196 -23.69 13.76 0.42
C MET A 196 -22.37 13.00 0.33
N VAL A 197 -21.49 13.45 -0.52
CA VAL A 197 -20.15 12.88 -0.70
C VAL A 197 -19.12 13.99 -0.63
N ASP A 198 -18.09 13.80 0.21
CA ASP A 198 -16.88 14.61 0.26
C ASP A 198 -15.72 13.76 -0.29
N SER A 199 -15.24 14.09 -1.48
CA SER A 199 -14.21 13.31 -2.15
C SER A 199 -12.84 13.98 -2.10
N ARG A 200 -11.82 13.17 -1.83
CA ARG A 200 -10.42 13.59 -1.87
C ARG A 200 -9.65 12.75 -2.90
N ASP A 201 -9.17 13.42 -3.95
CA ASP A 201 -8.32 12.82 -4.96
C ASP A 201 -6.88 12.77 -4.48
N ILE A 202 -6.33 11.57 -4.37
CA ILE A 202 -4.95 11.33 -3.98
C ILE A 202 -4.35 10.16 -4.77
N GLY A 203 -3.02 10.19 -5.00
CA GLY A 203 -2.29 9.15 -5.72
C GLY A 203 -1.98 7.93 -4.85
N SER A 204 -1.53 6.84 -5.50
CA SER A 204 -0.85 5.71 -4.88
C SER A 204 -1.61 5.03 -3.75
N SER A 205 -0.94 4.25 -2.91
CA SER A 205 -1.45 3.59 -1.71
C SER A 205 -1.84 4.56 -0.57
N LEU A 206 -1.60 5.87 -0.74
CA LEU A 206 -2.07 6.91 0.20
C LEU A 206 -3.59 6.88 0.42
N LYS A 207 -4.37 6.36 -0.53
CA LYS A 207 -5.81 6.18 -0.38
C LYS A 207 -6.17 5.23 0.77
N PHE A 208 -5.44 4.12 0.91
CA PHE A 208 -5.56 3.22 2.05
C PHE A 208 -5.14 3.91 3.36
N CYS A 209 -4.07 4.72 3.30
CA CYS A 209 -3.59 5.46 4.46
C CYS A 209 -4.65 6.44 4.99
N LEU A 210 -5.37 7.14 4.11
CA LEU A 210 -6.47 8.03 4.51
C LEU A 210 -7.61 7.27 5.20
N VAL A 211 -7.93 6.06 4.74
CA VAL A 211 -8.94 5.22 5.40
C VAL A 211 -8.43 4.75 6.75
N ALA A 212 -7.19 4.25 6.83
CA ALA A 212 -6.61 3.72 8.05
C ALA A 212 -6.45 4.77 9.17
N GLU A 213 -6.16 6.04 8.80
CA GLU A 213 -6.07 7.13 9.79
C GLU A 213 -7.41 7.82 10.09
N GLY A 214 -8.52 7.34 9.50
CA GLY A 214 -9.85 7.90 9.69
C GLY A 214 -10.08 9.25 9.01
N ALA A 215 -9.20 9.66 8.08
CA ALA A 215 -9.35 10.86 7.27
C ALA A 215 -10.32 10.66 6.09
N ALA A 216 -10.52 9.41 5.65
CA ALA A 216 -11.57 8.99 4.73
C ALA A 216 -12.36 7.82 5.36
N ASP A 217 -13.61 7.66 4.94
CA ASP A 217 -14.50 6.59 5.38
C ASP A 217 -14.41 5.38 4.47
N VAL A 218 -14.07 5.63 3.20
CA VAL A 218 -14.07 4.58 2.18
C VAL A 218 -13.09 4.89 1.04
N TYR A 219 -12.50 3.83 0.48
CA TYR A 219 -11.75 3.87 -0.78
C TYR A 219 -12.28 2.79 -1.72
N PRO A 220 -13.17 3.14 -2.66
CA PRO A 220 -13.61 2.24 -3.73
C PRO A 220 -12.62 2.24 -4.91
N ARG A 221 -12.32 1.06 -5.44
CA ARG A 221 -11.43 0.88 -6.59
C ARG A 221 -12.04 0.01 -7.68
N LEU A 222 -12.45 0.64 -8.76
CA LEU A 222 -13.01 0.03 -9.97
C LEU A 222 -12.05 0.21 -11.16
N GLY A 223 -10.79 -0.06 -10.94
CA GLY A 223 -9.76 -0.04 -11.98
C GLY A 223 -8.70 -1.08 -11.66
N PRO A 224 -7.89 -1.50 -12.62
CA PRO A 224 -6.89 -2.54 -12.40
C PRO A 224 -5.90 -2.11 -11.33
N THR A 225 -5.50 -3.08 -10.50
CA THR A 225 -4.42 -3.01 -9.53
C THR A 225 -3.79 -4.38 -9.41
N CYS A 226 -2.54 -4.42 -8.97
CA CYS A 226 -1.83 -5.66 -8.70
C CYS A 226 -1.77 -5.92 -7.19
N ILE A 227 -1.33 -7.12 -6.80
CA ILE A 227 -1.17 -7.53 -5.39
C ILE A 227 -0.31 -6.52 -4.64
N TRP A 228 0.81 -6.08 -5.19
CA TRP A 228 1.76 -5.17 -4.57
C TRP A 228 1.22 -3.75 -4.38
N ASP A 229 0.28 -3.28 -5.22
CA ASP A 229 -0.40 -1.98 -5.06
C ASP A 229 -1.31 -1.95 -3.82
N THR A 230 -1.75 -3.12 -3.33
CA THR A 230 -2.86 -3.20 -2.38
C THR A 230 -2.51 -3.89 -1.07
N ALA A 231 -1.67 -4.91 -1.06
CA ALA A 231 -1.46 -5.77 0.11
C ALA A 231 -0.96 -4.98 1.34
N ALA A 232 -0.04 -4.00 1.16
CA ALA A 232 0.45 -3.19 2.27
C ALA A 232 -0.64 -2.27 2.86
N GLY A 233 -1.37 -1.57 1.99
CA GLY A 233 -2.49 -0.73 2.39
C GLY A 233 -3.64 -1.52 3.02
N HIS A 234 -3.92 -2.74 2.52
CA HIS A 234 -4.92 -3.64 3.08
C HIS A 234 -4.55 -4.07 4.50
N ALA A 235 -3.30 -4.51 4.75
CA ALA A 235 -2.84 -4.82 6.10
C ALA A 235 -2.98 -3.63 7.04
N LEU A 236 -2.63 -2.43 6.57
CA LEU A 236 -2.74 -1.19 7.34
C LEU A 236 -4.19 -0.89 7.73
N VAL A 237 -5.14 -0.99 6.79
CA VAL A 237 -6.58 -0.77 7.06
C VAL A 237 -7.11 -1.79 8.06
N LYS A 238 -6.78 -3.09 7.90
CA LYS A 238 -7.16 -4.14 8.85
C LYS A 238 -6.59 -3.87 10.25
N ALA A 239 -5.31 -3.52 10.35
CA ALA A 239 -4.66 -3.21 11.62
C ALA A 239 -5.24 -1.96 12.30
N ALA A 240 -5.80 -1.03 11.52
CA ALA A 240 -6.51 0.15 12.01
C ALA A 240 -7.97 -0.11 12.40
N GLY A 241 -8.48 -1.34 12.24
CA GLY A 241 -9.84 -1.75 12.59
C GLY A 241 -10.87 -1.64 11.46
N GLY A 242 -10.44 -1.46 10.22
CA GLY A 242 -11.29 -1.52 9.03
C GLY A 242 -11.21 -2.86 8.32
N PHE A 243 -11.79 -2.94 7.13
CA PHE A 243 -11.72 -4.13 6.29
C PHE A 243 -11.64 -3.78 4.79
N VAL A 244 -11.23 -4.75 3.98
CA VAL A 244 -11.19 -4.63 2.52
C VAL A 244 -11.91 -5.83 1.90
N CYS A 245 -12.88 -5.55 1.04
CA CYS A 245 -13.64 -6.58 0.33
C CYS A 245 -13.64 -6.32 -1.17
N GLN A 246 -13.92 -7.34 -1.94
CA GLN A 246 -14.20 -7.23 -3.36
C GLN A 246 -15.51 -6.44 -3.58
N TRP A 247 -15.74 -5.98 -4.82
CA TRP A 247 -16.96 -5.25 -5.19
C TRP A 247 -18.26 -6.05 -4.99
N ASN A 248 -18.17 -7.37 -4.87
CA ASN A 248 -19.26 -8.30 -4.60
C ASN A 248 -19.35 -8.73 -3.12
N ASP A 249 -18.75 -7.97 -2.20
CA ASP A 249 -18.70 -8.18 -0.76
C ASP A 249 -17.95 -9.44 -0.29
N LEU A 250 -17.27 -10.17 -1.19
CA LEU A 250 -16.39 -11.25 -0.80
C LEU A 250 -15.06 -10.69 -0.24
N PRO A 251 -14.38 -11.38 0.69
CA PRO A 251 -13.06 -10.95 1.14
C PRO A 251 -12.09 -10.78 -0.01
N LEU A 252 -11.29 -9.71 -0.02
CA LEU A 252 -10.15 -9.59 -0.92
C LEU A 252 -9.00 -10.43 -0.35
N THR A 253 -8.52 -11.41 -1.13
CA THR A 253 -7.43 -12.31 -0.71
C THR A 253 -6.32 -12.37 -1.76
N TYR A 254 -5.13 -12.79 -1.35
CA TYR A 254 -3.93 -12.91 -2.16
C TYR A 254 -3.37 -14.34 -2.14
N ALA A 255 -4.29 -15.32 -2.09
CA ALA A 255 -3.94 -16.75 -1.97
C ALA A 255 -3.26 -17.32 -3.23
N GLU A 256 -3.46 -16.69 -4.37
CA GLU A 256 -2.92 -17.12 -5.66
C GLU A 256 -1.99 -16.06 -6.25
N PRO A 257 -0.75 -15.90 -5.73
CA PRO A 257 0.16 -14.84 -6.16
C PRO A 257 0.66 -14.97 -7.62
N SER A 258 0.37 -16.06 -8.31
CA SER A 258 0.52 -16.17 -9.76
C SER A 258 -0.53 -15.38 -10.53
N ILE A 259 -1.68 -15.05 -9.91
CA ILE A 259 -2.71 -14.16 -10.42
C ILE A 259 -2.50 -12.79 -9.82
N ILE A 260 -1.63 -12.00 -10.44
CA ILE A 260 -1.19 -10.71 -9.90
C ILE A 260 -2.27 -9.63 -9.87
N LEU A 261 -3.27 -9.70 -10.77
CA LEU A 261 -4.34 -8.71 -10.89
C LEU A 261 -5.42 -8.94 -9.83
N ASN A 262 -5.73 -7.88 -9.09
CA ASN A 262 -6.83 -7.89 -8.14
C ASN A 262 -8.19 -7.73 -8.82
N PRO A 263 -9.26 -8.32 -8.25
CA PRO A 263 -10.62 -7.89 -8.56
C PRO A 263 -10.85 -6.44 -8.08
N PHE A 264 -11.92 -5.81 -8.55
CA PHE A 264 -12.38 -4.53 -8.00
C PHE A 264 -12.71 -4.67 -6.53
N PHE A 265 -12.39 -3.65 -5.72
CA PHE A 265 -12.52 -3.73 -4.27
C PHE A 265 -13.00 -2.42 -3.64
N ILE A 266 -13.36 -2.52 -2.37
CA ILE A 266 -13.65 -1.39 -1.50
C ILE A 266 -12.87 -1.58 -0.19
N ALA A 267 -12.14 -0.56 0.26
CA ALA A 267 -11.59 -0.48 1.60
C ALA A 267 -12.48 0.41 2.46
N TRP A 268 -12.94 -0.11 3.60
CA TRP A 268 -13.88 0.52 4.50
C TRP A 268 -13.24 0.93 5.83
N GLY A 269 -13.55 2.14 6.29
CA GLY A 269 -13.13 2.71 7.57
C GLY A 269 -14.07 2.38 8.73
N HIS A 270 -14.74 1.25 8.68
CA HIS A 270 -15.56 0.70 9.78
C HIS A 270 -15.35 -0.80 9.89
N ALA A 271 -15.71 -1.38 11.05
CA ALA A 271 -15.69 -2.81 11.31
C ALA A 271 -17.04 -3.45 10.97
#